data_a4a56d16ad58f33acb2020d22c46539d
#
_entry.id   a4a56d16ad58f33acb2020d22c46539d
#
_cell.length_a   1.000
_cell.length_b   1.000
_cell.length_c   1.000
_cell.angle_alpha   90.00
_cell.angle_beta   90.00
_cell.angle_gamma   90.00
#
_symmetry.space_group_name_H-M   'P 1'
#
loop_
_entity.id
_entity.type
_entity.pdbx_description
1 polymer ?
#
loop_
_entity_poly.entity_id
_entity_poly.type
_entity_poly.pdbx_seq_one_letter_code
_entity_poly.pdbx_strand_id
1 'polypeptide(L)' 'MLFSVTIKVDNDAYHNQPVQYQLIDNLKDIIAKLEDANDWGLVRDVNGNKVGDWSLE' A
#
# COMPACT_ATOMS: atom_id res chain seq x y z
N MET A 1 7.12 11.41 16.42
CA MET A 1 6.31 11.10 15.23
C MET A 1 6.84 9.84 14.57
N LEU A 2 5.95 8.95 14.18
CA LEU A 2 6.32 7.68 13.56
C LEU A 2 5.44 7.42 12.34
N PHE A 3 6.07 7.06 11.23
CA PHE A 3 5.38 6.59 10.04
C PHE A 3 5.50 5.08 9.95
N SER A 4 4.35 4.41 9.83
CA SER A 4 4.32 2.95 9.74
C SER A 4 3.53 2.51 8.53
N VAL A 5 4.00 1.49 7.85
CA VAL A 5 3.29 0.89 6.72
C VAL A 5 3.45 -0.62 6.79
N THR A 6 2.36 -1.34 6.56
CA THR A 6 2.36 -2.80 6.49
C THR A 6 1.58 -3.22 5.26
N ILE A 7 2.17 -4.06 4.43
CA ILE A 7 1.53 -4.59 3.22
C ILE A 7 1.81 -6.08 3.15
N LYS A 8 0.75 -6.89 3.08
CA LYS A 8 0.87 -8.33 2.85
C LYS A 8 0.92 -8.58 1.35
N VAL A 9 1.91 -9.35 0.92
CA VAL A 9 2.15 -9.59 -0.51
C VAL A 9 2.06 -11.07 -0.86
N ASP A 10 1.30 -11.83 -0.07
CA ASP A 10 1.19 -13.27 -0.21
C ASP A 10 -0.14 -13.73 -0.84
N ASN A 11 -0.94 -12.80 -1.38
CA ASN A 11 -2.20 -13.16 -2.03
C ASN A 11 -2.02 -13.32 -3.54
N ASP A 12 -3.08 -13.80 -4.22
CA ASP A 12 -3.03 -14.15 -5.64
C ASP A 12 -2.76 -12.95 -6.55
N ALA A 13 -3.04 -11.74 -6.11
CA ALA A 13 -2.81 -10.54 -6.91
C ALA A 13 -1.33 -10.31 -7.22
N TYR A 14 -0.43 -10.94 -6.47
CA TYR A 14 1.02 -10.75 -6.63
C TYR A 14 1.70 -11.91 -7.36
N HIS A 15 0.96 -12.90 -7.85
CA HIS A 15 1.54 -14.12 -8.43
C HIS A 15 2.08 -13.94 -9.86
N ASN A 16 1.48 -13.05 -10.65
CA ASN A 16 1.76 -12.97 -12.09
C ASN A 16 2.87 -11.99 -12.46
N GLN A 17 3.43 -11.30 -11.47
CA GLN A 17 4.50 -10.32 -11.68
C GLN A 17 5.41 -10.34 -10.47
N PRO A 18 6.65 -9.82 -10.61
CA PRO A 18 7.47 -9.60 -9.44
C PRO A 18 6.73 -8.75 -8.40
N VAL A 19 6.79 -9.19 -7.14
CA VAL A 19 6.14 -8.52 -6.02
C VAL A 19 6.52 -7.04 -5.96
N GLN A 20 7.75 -6.70 -6.35
CA GLN A 20 8.24 -5.34 -6.31
C GLN A 20 7.40 -4.38 -7.13
N TYR A 21 6.86 -4.81 -8.26
CA TYR A 21 6.03 -3.93 -9.10
C TYR A 21 4.72 -3.57 -8.40
N GLN A 22 4.11 -4.53 -7.73
CA GLN A 22 2.88 -4.26 -6.97
C GLN A 22 3.16 -3.34 -5.78
N LEU A 23 4.28 -3.58 -5.09
CA LEU A 23 4.68 -2.72 -3.98
C LEU A 23 4.94 -1.29 -4.44
N ILE A 24 5.58 -1.11 -5.60
CA ILE A 24 5.83 0.23 -6.14
C ILE A 24 4.49 0.95 -6.36
N ASP A 25 3.51 0.29 -6.97
CA ASP A 25 2.21 0.89 -7.21
C ASP A 25 1.51 1.24 -5.90
N ASN A 26 1.57 0.34 -4.91
CA ASN A 26 0.98 0.59 -3.59
C ASN A 26 1.64 1.79 -2.91
N LEU A 27 2.96 1.89 -3.00
CA LEU A 27 3.68 3.00 -2.38
C LEU A 27 3.39 4.32 -3.10
N LYS A 28 3.22 4.30 -4.42
CA LYS A 28 2.82 5.49 -5.16
C LYS A 28 1.45 6.01 -4.71
N ASP A 29 0.51 5.11 -4.42
CA ASP A 29 -0.79 5.49 -3.88
C ASP A 29 -0.65 6.14 -2.51
N ILE A 30 0.23 5.61 -1.67
CA ILE A 30 0.49 6.20 -0.35
C ILE A 30 1.08 7.59 -0.50
N ILE A 31 2.02 7.77 -1.43
CA ILE A 31 2.61 9.09 -1.70
C ILE A 31 1.52 10.10 -2.09
N ALA A 32 0.62 9.70 -2.99
CA ALA A 32 -0.47 10.59 -3.41
C ALA A 32 -1.36 10.99 -2.24
N LYS A 33 -1.64 10.06 -1.33
CA LYS A 33 -2.44 10.35 -0.14
C LYS A 33 -1.72 11.29 0.82
N LEU A 34 -0.42 11.12 0.98
CA LEU A 34 0.40 12.03 1.80
C LEU A 34 0.43 13.42 1.19
N GLU A 35 0.49 13.53 -0.13
CA GLU A 35 0.44 14.83 -0.82
C GLU A 35 -0.88 15.54 -0.58
N ASP A 36 -1.97 14.79 -0.37
CA ASP A 36 -3.28 15.33 -0.02
C ASP A 36 -3.44 15.54 1.49
N ALA A 37 -2.35 15.46 2.25
CA ALA A 37 -2.31 15.69 3.70
C ALA A 37 -3.11 14.66 4.51
N ASN A 38 -3.27 13.46 4.00
CA ASN A 38 -3.85 12.37 4.79
C ASN A 38 -2.80 11.81 5.76
N ASP A 39 -3.26 11.38 6.94
CA ASP A 39 -2.39 10.85 7.99
C ASP A 39 -2.43 9.33 8.10
N TRP A 40 -3.36 8.70 7.40
CA TRP A 40 -3.50 7.24 7.41
C TRP A 40 -4.28 6.80 6.17
N GLY A 41 -4.20 5.52 5.87
CA GLY A 41 -4.98 4.99 4.78
C GLY A 41 -4.88 3.48 4.69
N LEU A 42 -5.72 2.90 3.85
CA LEU A 42 -5.71 1.48 3.56
C LEU A 42 -4.95 1.25 2.27
N VAL A 43 -4.32 0.07 2.16
CA VAL A 43 -3.65 -0.37 0.94
C VAL A 43 -4.48 -1.51 0.35
N ARG A 44 -4.80 -1.40 -0.94
CA ARG A 44 -5.58 -2.41 -1.65
C ARG A 44 -4.79 -2.96 -2.82
N ASP A 45 -5.02 -4.23 -3.14
CA ASP A 45 -4.42 -4.84 -4.33
C ASP A 45 -5.21 -4.48 -5.59
N VAL A 46 -4.79 -5.02 -6.75
CA VAL A 46 -5.45 -4.73 -8.03
C VAL A 46 -6.89 -5.24 -8.07
N ASN A 47 -7.24 -6.18 -7.21
CA ASN A 47 -8.59 -6.74 -7.11
C ASN A 47 -9.47 -6.01 -6.10
N GLY A 48 -8.94 -4.96 -5.46
CA GLY A 48 -9.67 -4.17 -4.48
C GLY A 48 -9.67 -4.74 -3.09
N ASN A 49 -8.93 -5.81 -2.82
CA ASN A 49 -8.85 -6.42 -1.49
C ASN A 49 -7.88 -5.64 -0.61
N LYS A 50 -8.25 -5.45 0.66
CA LYS A 50 -7.35 -4.80 1.60
C LYS A 50 -6.16 -5.72 1.87
N VAL A 51 -4.95 -5.21 1.66
CA VAL A 51 -3.72 -5.97 1.90
C VAL A 51 -2.82 -5.28 2.92
N GLY A 52 -3.17 -4.10 3.38
CA GLY A 52 -2.37 -3.41 4.38
C GLY A 52 -2.95 -2.07 4.76
N ASP A 53 -2.16 -1.34 5.54
CA ASP A 53 -2.51 0.01 5.96
C ASP A 53 -1.24 0.79 6.28
N TRP A 54 -1.40 2.10 6.48
CA TRP A 54 -0.30 2.98 6.86
C TRP A 54 -0.82 4.10 7.74
N SER A 55 0.05 4.64 8.55
CA SER A 55 -0.31 5.75 9.44
C SER A 55 0.91 6.60 9.79
N LEU A 56 0.63 7.87 10.04
CA LEU A 56 1.60 8.84 10.55
C LEU A 56 1.12 9.30 11.91
N GLU A 57 1.89 8.99 12.96
CA GLU A 57 1.51 9.31 14.34
C GLU A 57 2.60 10.07 15.08
#